data_36c42d36c86540dc28da589a12d111f0
#
_entry.id   36c42d36c86540dc28da589a12d111f0
#
_cell.length_a   1.000
_cell.length_b   1.000
_cell.length_c   1.000
_cell.angle_alpha   90.00
_cell.angle_beta   90.00
_cell.angle_gamma   90.00
#
_symmetry.space_group_name_H-M   'P 1'
#
loop_
_entity.id
_entity.type
_entity.pdbx_description
1 polymer ?
#
loop_
_entity_poly.entity_id
_entity_poly.type
_entity_poly.pdbx_seq_one_letter_code
_entity_poly.pdbx_strand_id
1 'polypeptide(L)'
;MNITPSSVVVVTGASSGLGVELAYEAARRGACVVLVARRADRLNDVAQRVTELGGKPEVIVADVSQEAECYRVIDTTLSAHGRIDVLFNNAGRGNMARVEDTSTEQWRSMFAVNVDSIFWLTARALPSMRARNAGHIVAISSVAGRYGHPLNAAYVAAKHAVIGFIAALRTELVGTNIHATTICPAGIVTEWADATEGGSIGAMYGAAIPRSRVIARENGMPTAPLSRMMSAKECSDIIWQAVDAGRSDDVYTHSGTRELAVLSTQNRLEQEDKFEALWIAMNQTYEEHQASK
;
A
#
# COMPACT_ATOMS: atom_id res chain seq x y z
N MET A 1 -12.53 14.08 7.54
CA MET A 1 -13.46 13.28 8.41
C MET A 1 -13.00 13.42 9.86
N ASN A 2 -13.90 13.64 10.82
CA ASN A 2 -13.50 13.73 12.23
C ASN A 2 -13.64 12.35 12.91
N ILE A 3 -12.53 11.75 13.31
CA ILE A 3 -12.50 10.48 14.05
C ILE A 3 -12.78 10.75 15.52
N THR A 4 -13.70 10.01 16.09
CA THR A 4 -14.18 10.13 17.47
C THR A 4 -14.10 8.77 18.18
N PRO A 5 -14.29 8.72 19.51
CA PRO A 5 -14.30 7.45 20.26
C PRO A 5 -15.39 6.45 19.83
N SER A 6 -16.38 6.86 19.04
CA SER A 6 -17.40 5.99 18.44
C SER A 6 -17.06 5.57 17.00
N SER A 7 -15.99 6.08 16.42
CA SER A 7 -15.56 5.70 15.07
C SER A 7 -14.93 4.31 15.05
N VAL A 8 -15.20 3.57 13.98
CA VAL A 8 -14.67 2.23 13.73
C VAL A 8 -13.71 2.29 12.54
N VAL A 9 -12.46 1.95 12.79
CA VAL A 9 -11.37 1.98 11.82
C VAL A 9 -10.85 0.56 11.60
N VAL A 10 -11.01 0.04 10.39
CA VAL A 10 -10.48 -1.28 10.01
C VAL A 10 -9.13 -1.09 9.33
N VAL A 11 -8.11 -1.83 9.78
CA VAL A 11 -6.76 -1.80 9.20
C VAL A 11 -6.33 -3.20 8.81
N THR A 12 -6.19 -3.46 7.51
CA THR A 12 -5.61 -4.72 7.03
C THR A 12 -4.09 -4.63 6.96
N GLY A 13 -3.40 -5.76 7.19
CA GLY A 13 -1.93 -5.75 7.32
C GLY A 13 -1.45 -5.05 8.59
N ALA A 14 -2.25 -5.06 9.65
CA ALA A 14 -2.00 -4.35 10.90
C ALA A 14 -0.89 -4.94 11.78
N SER A 15 -0.22 -6.03 11.36
CA SER A 15 0.79 -6.72 12.17
C SER A 15 2.23 -6.24 11.94
N SER A 16 2.47 -5.27 11.03
CA SER A 16 3.80 -4.71 10.76
C SER A 16 3.75 -3.40 9.97
N GLY A 17 4.85 -2.66 10.00
CA GLY A 17 5.11 -1.52 9.13
C GLY A 17 4.05 -0.43 9.16
N LEU A 18 3.60 0.01 8.00
CA LEU A 18 2.64 1.11 7.86
C LEU A 18 1.29 0.82 8.55
N GLY A 19 0.80 -0.44 8.49
CA GLY A 19 -0.47 -0.82 9.11
C GLY A 19 -0.47 -0.63 10.63
N VAL A 20 0.66 -0.86 11.30
CA VAL A 20 0.83 -0.61 12.73
C VAL A 20 0.69 0.88 13.05
N GLU A 21 1.36 1.75 12.28
CA GLU A 21 1.31 3.20 12.52
C GLU A 21 -0.07 3.79 12.20
N LEU A 22 -0.76 3.27 11.19
CA LEU A 22 -2.16 3.63 10.90
C LEU A 22 -3.08 3.27 12.07
N ALA A 23 -2.88 2.08 12.67
CA ALA A 23 -3.65 1.62 13.82
C ALA A 23 -3.35 2.46 15.08
N TYR A 24 -2.08 2.79 15.33
CA TYR A 24 -1.68 3.61 16.47
C TYR A 24 -2.24 5.04 16.38
N GLU A 25 -2.28 5.61 15.18
CA GLU A 25 -2.86 6.93 15.02
C GLU A 25 -4.39 6.92 15.20
N ALA A 26 -5.09 5.88 14.73
CA ALA A 26 -6.51 5.67 15.04
C ALA A 26 -6.76 5.56 16.55
N ALA A 27 -5.86 4.85 17.26
CA ALA A 27 -5.92 4.68 18.71
C ALA A 27 -5.75 6.00 19.47
N ARG A 28 -4.79 6.85 19.08
CA ARG A 28 -4.60 8.20 19.68
C ARG A 28 -5.83 9.09 19.55
N ARG A 29 -6.69 8.83 18.57
CA ARG A 29 -7.97 9.50 18.35
C ARG A 29 -9.11 8.87 19.13
N GLY A 30 -8.83 7.81 19.92
CA GLY A 30 -9.77 7.08 20.75
C GLY A 30 -10.68 6.09 19.99
N ALA A 31 -10.44 5.85 18.71
CA ALA A 31 -11.28 4.99 17.87
C ALA A 31 -11.32 3.53 18.33
N CYS A 32 -12.37 2.81 17.91
CA CYS A 32 -12.33 1.36 17.83
C CYS A 32 -11.47 0.96 16.62
N VAL A 33 -10.43 0.13 16.85
CA VAL A 33 -9.45 -0.24 15.84
C VAL A 33 -9.51 -1.74 15.58
N VAL A 34 -10.07 -2.14 14.45
CA VAL A 34 -10.13 -3.52 14.01
C VAL A 34 -8.82 -3.87 13.30
N LEU A 35 -8.02 -4.70 13.94
CA LEU A 35 -6.68 -5.09 13.53
C LEU A 35 -6.75 -6.42 12.76
N VAL A 36 -6.44 -6.39 11.46
CA VAL A 36 -6.58 -7.55 10.58
C VAL A 36 -5.23 -7.97 10.01
N ALA A 37 -4.78 -9.18 10.29
CA ALA A 37 -3.61 -9.83 9.67
C ALA A 37 -3.61 -11.33 9.97
N ARG A 38 -2.60 -12.04 9.43
CA ARG A 38 -2.42 -13.50 9.63
C ARG A 38 -1.70 -13.87 10.93
N ARG A 39 -0.84 -12.98 11.45
CA ARG A 39 0.03 -13.24 12.60
C ARG A 39 -0.65 -12.81 13.89
N ALA A 40 -1.26 -13.78 14.61
CA ALA A 40 -2.04 -13.52 15.81
C ALA A 40 -1.20 -12.93 16.96
N ASP A 41 0.01 -13.44 17.15
CA ASP A 41 0.96 -12.96 18.14
C ASP A 41 1.27 -11.48 17.97
N ARG A 42 1.67 -11.07 16.77
CA ARG A 42 1.95 -9.68 16.47
C ARG A 42 0.72 -8.77 16.54
N LEU A 43 -0.47 -9.29 16.17
CA LEU A 43 -1.71 -8.51 16.33
C LEU A 43 -2.02 -8.26 17.81
N ASN A 44 -1.75 -9.22 18.70
CA ASN A 44 -1.92 -9.04 20.14
C ASN A 44 -0.97 -7.98 20.72
N ASP A 45 0.29 -7.96 20.28
CA ASP A 45 1.24 -6.91 20.65
C ASP A 45 0.76 -5.53 20.22
N VAL A 46 0.26 -5.41 18.97
CA VAL A 46 -0.31 -4.17 18.46
C VAL A 46 -1.58 -3.78 19.22
N ALA A 47 -2.45 -4.75 19.56
CA ALA A 47 -3.67 -4.49 20.31
C ALA A 47 -3.38 -3.96 21.73
N GLN A 48 -2.38 -4.53 22.42
CA GLN A 48 -1.92 -3.99 23.68
C GLN A 48 -1.51 -2.52 23.56
N ARG A 49 -0.71 -2.21 22.54
CA ARG A 49 -0.26 -0.83 22.32
C ARG A 49 -1.39 0.11 21.91
N VAL A 50 -2.37 -0.36 21.13
CA VAL A 50 -3.60 0.38 20.81
C VAL A 50 -4.35 0.77 22.08
N THR A 51 -4.47 -0.15 23.05
CA THR A 51 -5.11 0.12 24.35
C THR A 51 -4.35 1.17 25.15
N GLU A 52 -3.03 1.06 25.21
CA GLU A 52 -2.16 2.05 25.91
C GLU A 52 -2.27 3.46 25.29
N LEU A 53 -2.55 3.55 23.99
CA LEU A 53 -2.74 4.80 23.27
C LEU A 53 -4.17 5.37 23.37
N GLY A 54 -5.07 4.70 24.10
CA GLY A 54 -6.44 5.14 24.34
C GLY A 54 -7.47 4.64 23.32
N GLY A 55 -7.08 3.80 22.40
CA GLY A 55 -8.01 3.15 21.45
C GLY A 55 -8.65 1.87 22.02
N LYS A 56 -9.59 1.33 21.28
CA LYS A 56 -10.28 0.07 21.62
C LYS A 56 -9.95 -0.97 20.53
N PRO A 57 -8.99 -1.89 20.78
CA PRO A 57 -8.61 -2.85 19.77
C PRO A 57 -9.62 -3.99 19.64
N GLU A 58 -9.84 -4.44 18.42
CA GLU A 58 -10.45 -5.72 18.08
C GLU A 58 -9.51 -6.49 17.16
N VAL A 59 -9.17 -7.72 17.46
CA VAL A 59 -8.26 -8.55 16.68
C VAL A 59 -9.05 -9.54 15.85
N ILE A 60 -8.87 -9.51 14.53
CA ILE A 60 -9.42 -10.50 13.61
C ILE A 60 -8.26 -11.14 12.82
N VAL A 61 -7.91 -12.36 13.17
CA VAL A 61 -6.92 -13.14 12.42
C VAL A 61 -7.54 -13.60 11.12
N ALA A 62 -7.01 -13.11 9.99
CA ALA A 62 -7.54 -13.41 8.66
C ALA A 62 -6.46 -13.36 7.58
N ASP A 63 -6.57 -14.22 6.56
CA ASP A 63 -5.82 -14.10 5.31
C ASP A 63 -6.70 -13.41 4.26
N VAL A 64 -6.43 -12.14 4.03
CA VAL A 64 -7.20 -11.33 3.08
C VAL A 64 -7.00 -11.73 1.60
N SER A 65 -6.12 -12.67 1.29
CA SER A 65 -6.05 -13.29 -0.04
C SER A 65 -7.22 -14.24 -0.31
N GLN A 66 -8.08 -14.47 0.68
CA GLN A 66 -9.25 -15.34 0.59
C GLN A 66 -10.53 -14.52 0.69
N GLU A 67 -11.41 -14.63 -0.30
CA GLU A 67 -12.68 -13.88 -0.38
C GLU A 67 -13.54 -14.06 0.87
N ALA A 68 -13.73 -15.32 1.30
CA ALA A 68 -14.55 -15.64 2.47
C ALA A 68 -14.01 -14.98 3.76
N GLU A 69 -12.68 -14.86 3.89
CA GLU A 69 -12.06 -14.19 5.03
C GLU A 69 -12.28 -12.67 4.97
N CYS A 70 -12.20 -12.07 3.79
CA CYS A 70 -12.52 -10.65 3.61
C CYS A 70 -13.96 -10.34 4.00
N TYR A 71 -14.90 -11.17 3.58
CA TYR A 71 -16.32 -11.02 3.95
C TYR A 71 -16.50 -11.21 5.45
N ARG A 72 -15.89 -12.23 6.05
CA ARG A 72 -15.94 -12.47 7.50
C ARG A 72 -15.42 -11.27 8.31
N VAL A 73 -14.33 -10.65 7.88
CA VAL A 73 -13.78 -9.44 8.54
C VAL A 73 -14.82 -8.33 8.59
N ILE A 74 -15.42 -8.01 7.45
CA ILE A 74 -16.41 -6.91 7.37
C ILE A 74 -17.68 -7.28 8.13
N ASP A 75 -18.20 -8.50 7.97
CA ASP A 75 -19.43 -8.95 8.63
C ASP A 75 -19.28 -8.98 10.15
N THR A 76 -18.16 -9.48 10.66
CA THR A 76 -17.84 -9.46 12.10
C THR A 76 -17.81 -8.03 12.62
N THR A 77 -17.10 -7.14 11.92
CA THR A 77 -17.01 -5.73 12.30
C THR A 77 -18.38 -5.05 12.31
N LEU A 78 -19.18 -5.25 11.26
CA LEU A 78 -20.52 -4.66 11.18
C LEU A 78 -21.49 -5.23 12.22
N SER A 79 -21.38 -6.53 12.54
CA SER A 79 -22.19 -7.17 13.59
C SER A 79 -21.86 -6.62 14.97
N ALA A 80 -20.56 -6.37 15.26
CA ALA A 80 -20.12 -5.87 16.56
C ALA A 80 -20.38 -4.37 16.74
N HIS A 81 -20.23 -3.57 15.69
CA HIS A 81 -20.19 -2.11 15.81
C HIS A 81 -21.27 -1.39 14.99
N GLY A 82 -21.97 -2.07 14.08
CA GLY A 82 -22.98 -1.48 13.20
C GLY A 82 -22.44 -0.52 12.14
N ARG A 83 -21.13 -0.28 12.11
CA ARG A 83 -20.51 0.72 11.21
C ARG A 83 -19.04 0.44 10.93
N ILE A 84 -18.57 0.98 9.81
CA ILE A 84 -17.15 1.15 9.48
C ILE A 84 -17.00 2.59 8.98
N ASP A 85 -16.14 3.39 9.61
CA ASP A 85 -15.92 4.78 9.23
C ASP A 85 -14.75 4.94 8.31
N VAL A 86 -13.66 4.21 8.59
CA VAL A 86 -12.49 4.16 7.71
C VAL A 86 -12.09 2.71 7.48
N LEU A 87 -11.90 2.34 6.22
CA LEU A 87 -11.31 1.06 5.82
C LEU A 87 -9.94 1.31 5.17
N PHE A 88 -8.87 0.97 5.89
CA PHE A 88 -7.53 0.96 5.34
C PHE A 88 -7.23 -0.40 4.68
N ASN A 89 -7.33 -0.45 3.36
CA ASN A 89 -6.85 -1.54 2.53
C ASN A 89 -5.33 -1.41 2.39
N ASN A 90 -4.59 -1.82 3.43
CA ASN A 90 -3.15 -1.67 3.54
C ASN A 90 -2.39 -2.98 3.33
N ALA A 91 -3.01 -4.13 3.56
CA ALA A 91 -2.37 -5.42 3.32
C ALA A 91 -1.84 -5.52 1.90
N GLY A 92 -0.61 -6.00 1.76
CA GLY A 92 0.03 -6.14 0.47
C GLY A 92 1.39 -6.80 0.58
N ARG A 93 1.88 -7.32 -0.53
CA ARG A 93 3.22 -7.90 -0.65
C ARG A 93 3.84 -7.55 -1.99
N GLY A 94 5.17 -7.67 -2.08
CA GLY A 94 5.92 -7.55 -3.31
C GLY A 94 6.48 -8.88 -3.79
N ASN A 95 6.97 -8.89 -5.02
CA ASN A 95 7.81 -9.97 -5.53
C ASN A 95 9.05 -9.37 -6.21
N MET A 96 10.09 -10.16 -6.36
CA MET A 96 11.29 -9.79 -7.10
C MET A 96 11.65 -10.95 -8.03
N ALA A 97 11.24 -10.83 -9.30
CA ALA A 97 11.50 -11.79 -10.35
C ALA A 97 11.39 -11.11 -11.73
N ARG A 98 12.11 -11.66 -12.73
CA ARG A 98 11.86 -11.32 -14.13
C ARG A 98 10.47 -11.82 -14.55
N VAL A 99 9.94 -11.30 -15.66
CA VAL A 99 8.63 -11.70 -16.17
C VAL A 99 8.63 -13.21 -16.49
N GLU A 100 9.65 -13.70 -17.17
CA GLU A 100 9.83 -15.12 -17.53
C GLU A 100 10.01 -16.04 -16.33
N ASP A 101 10.50 -15.53 -15.19
CA ASP A 101 10.72 -16.28 -13.96
C ASP A 101 9.51 -16.20 -13.00
N THR A 102 8.50 -15.40 -13.34
CA THR A 102 7.30 -15.23 -12.52
C THR A 102 6.27 -16.32 -12.86
N SER A 103 6.03 -17.26 -11.94
CA SER A 103 5.02 -18.30 -12.16
C SER A 103 3.60 -17.75 -12.18
N THR A 104 2.68 -18.48 -12.84
CA THR A 104 1.25 -18.14 -12.81
C THR A 104 0.68 -18.10 -11.39
N GLU A 105 1.17 -18.96 -10.51
CA GLU A 105 0.77 -18.97 -9.09
C GLU A 105 1.23 -17.72 -8.37
N GLN A 106 2.48 -17.32 -8.54
CA GLN A 106 3.01 -16.07 -7.99
C GLN A 106 2.22 -14.85 -8.50
N TRP A 107 1.95 -14.81 -9.81
CA TRP A 107 1.10 -13.77 -10.39
C TRP A 107 -0.28 -13.70 -9.73
N ARG A 108 -0.99 -14.83 -9.68
CA ARG A 108 -2.34 -14.89 -9.08
C ARG A 108 -2.33 -14.53 -7.60
N SER A 109 -1.37 -15.04 -6.85
CA SER A 109 -1.26 -14.75 -5.42
C SER A 109 -0.91 -13.28 -5.16
N MET A 110 -0.17 -12.62 -6.06
CA MET A 110 0.09 -11.19 -6.00
C MET A 110 -1.21 -10.38 -6.19
N PHE A 111 -2.04 -10.76 -7.16
CA PHE A 111 -3.34 -10.12 -7.37
C PHE A 111 -4.30 -10.39 -6.21
N ALA A 112 -4.39 -11.61 -5.72
CA ALA A 112 -5.27 -11.97 -4.61
C ALA A 112 -5.07 -11.05 -3.39
N VAL A 113 -3.82 -10.80 -2.97
CA VAL A 113 -3.56 -9.97 -1.78
C VAL A 113 -3.51 -8.47 -2.04
N ASN A 114 -3.10 -8.02 -3.26
CA ASN A 114 -2.93 -6.59 -3.52
C ASN A 114 -4.12 -5.95 -4.24
N VAL A 115 -5.01 -6.73 -4.88
CA VAL A 115 -6.13 -6.25 -5.70
C VAL A 115 -7.45 -6.83 -5.23
N ASP A 116 -7.59 -8.16 -5.27
CA ASP A 116 -8.87 -8.82 -5.01
C ASP A 116 -9.32 -8.57 -3.57
N SER A 117 -8.41 -8.59 -2.60
CA SER A 117 -8.71 -8.25 -1.21
C SER A 117 -9.32 -6.85 -1.06
N ILE A 118 -8.79 -5.87 -1.79
CA ILE A 118 -9.28 -4.48 -1.77
C ILE A 118 -10.70 -4.43 -2.33
N PHE A 119 -10.93 -5.13 -3.43
CA PHE A 119 -12.26 -5.24 -4.02
C PHE A 119 -13.25 -5.90 -3.04
N TRP A 120 -12.94 -7.10 -2.52
CA TRP A 120 -13.85 -7.84 -1.65
C TRP A 120 -14.21 -7.08 -0.36
N LEU A 121 -13.21 -6.53 0.32
CA LEU A 121 -13.42 -5.73 1.54
C LEU A 121 -14.23 -4.48 1.25
N THR A 122 -13.92 -3.77 0.17
CA THR A 122 -14.62 -2.55 -0.23
C THR A 122 -16.06 -2.85 -0.63
N ALA A 123 -16.28 -3.83 -1.49
CA ALA A 123 -17.60 -4.22 -1.96
C ALA A 123 -18.53 -4.63 -0.79
N ARG A 124 -17.96 -5.32 0.23
CA ARG A 124 -18.73 -5.75 1.40
C ARG A 124 -19.01 -4.61 2.39
N ALA A 125 -18.07 -3.64 2.55
CA ALA A 125 -18.23 -2.51 3.47
C ALA A 125 -19.13 -1.39 2.90
N LEU A 126 -19.08 -1.17 1.59
CA LEU A 126 -19.70 -0.04 0.92
C LEU A 126 -21.22 0.08 1.12
N PRO A 127 -22.05 -0.99 1.13
CA PRO A 127 -23.47 -0.88 1.41
C PRO A 127 -23.79 -0.21 2.75
N SER A 128 -23.06 -0.56 3.82
CA SER A 128 -23.22 0.09 5.13
C SER A 128 -22.81 1.56 5.11
N MET A 129 -21.74 1.91 4.39
CA MET A 129 -21.31 3.30 4.22
C MET A 129 -22.36 4.10 3.42
N ARG A 130 -22.93 3.52 2.34
CA ARG A 130 -23.98 4.15 1.55
C ARG A 130 -25.25 4.40 2.37
N ALA A 131 -25.68 3.42 3.17
CA ALA A 131 -26.87 3.57 4.04
C ALA A 131 -26.73 4.73 5.04
N ARG A 132 -25.51 5.01 5.51
CA ARG A 132 -25.22 6.13 6.43
C ARG A 132 -24.79 7.41 5.70
N ASN A 133 -24.57 7.34 4.39
CA ASN A 133 -23.95 8.39 3.57
C ASN A 133 -22.67 8.93 4.22
N ALA A 134 -21.84 8.05 4.76
CA ALA A 134 -20.59 8.40 5.44
C ALA A 134 -19.62 7.22 5.45
N GLY A 135 -18.34 7.48 5.13
CA GLY A 135 -17.28 6.49 5.15
C GLY A 135 -16.04 6.97 4.38
N HIS A 136 -14.92 6.29 4.58
CA HIS A 136 -13.70 6.56 3.84
C HIS A 136 -13.00 5.24 3.47
N ILE A 137 -12.88 4.96 2.21
CA ILE A 137 -12.09 3.85 1.67
C ILE A 137 -10.69 4.39 1.34
N VAL A 138 -9.68 3.84 1.97
CA VAL A 138 -8.27 4.20 1.71
C VAL A 138 -7.54 2.96 1.19
N ALA A 139 -7.01 3.03 -0.02
CA ALA A 139 -6.26 1.93 -0.62
C ALA A 139 -4.77 2.30 -0.77
N ILE A 140 -3.91 1.45 -0.22
CA ILE A 140 -2.47 1.64 -0.33
C ILE A 140 -1.98 1.02 -1.66
N SER A 141 -1.75 1.91 -2.63
CA SER A 141 -1.08 1.59 -3.89
C SER A 141 0.44 1.79 -3.74
N SER A 142 1.06 2.43 -4.70
CA SER A 142 2.50 2.77 -4.75
C SER A 142 2.75 3.72 -5.92
N VAL A 143 3.91 4.38 -5.96
CA VAL A 143 4.43 4.98 -7.21
C VAL A 143 4.58 3.94 -8.32
N ALA A 144 4.81 2.67 -7.98
CA ALA A 144 4.79 1.54 -8.90
C ALA A 144 3.42 1.31 -9.57
N GLY A 145 2.35 1.91 -9.08
CA GLY A 145 1.05 1.97 -9.76
C GLY A 145 0.96 3.06 -10.84
N ARG A 146 2.03 3.79 -11.09
CA ARG A 146 2.09 4.90 -12.07
C ARG A 146 3.12 4.69 -13.16
N TYR A 147 4.21 4.03 -12.85
CA TYR A 147 5.27 3.75 -13.82
C TYR A 147 5.97 2.42 -13.49
N GLY A 148 6.64 1.86 -14.50
CA GLY A 148 7.29 0.56 -14.41
C GLY A 148 8.52 0.54 -13.50
N HIS A 149 8.76 -0.62 -12.91
CA HIS A 149 10.00 -0.96 -12.21
C HIS A 149 10.44 -2.34 -12.66
N PRO A 150 11.73 -2.56 -12.96
CA PRO A 150 12.21 -3.89 -13.34
C PRO A 150 12.05 -4.87 -12.17
N LEU A 151 12.00 -6.16 -12.50
CA LEU A 151 11.93 -7.26 -11.53
C LEU A 151 10.68 -7.27 -10.66
N ASN A 152 9.62 -6.53 -11.03
CA ASN A 152 8.45 -6.32 -10.19
C ASN A 152 7.13 -6.28 -10.98
N ALA A 153 7.08 -6.93 -12.14
CA ALA A 153 5.99 -6.79 -13.10
C ALA A 153 4.60 -7.11 -12.50
N ALA A 154 4.50 -8.19 -11.72
CA ALA A 154 3.24 -8.58 -11.08
C ALA A 154 2.78 -7.53 -10.05
N TYR A 155 3.70 -6.99 -9.25
CA TYR A 155 3.41 -5.93 -8.28
C TYR A 155 3.02 -4.61 -8.98
N VAL A 156 3.78 -4.22 -10.01
CA VAL A 156 3.49 -3.02 -10.83
C VAL A 156 2.08 -3.12 -11.42
N ALA A 157 1.74 -4.24 -12.05
CA ALA A 157 0.42 -4.47 -12.62
C ALA A 157 -0.69 -4.41 -11.55
N ALA A 158 -0.48 -5.06 -10.40
CA ALA A 158 -1.43 -5.03 -9.29
C ALA A 158 -1.65 -3.61 -8.75
N LYS A 159 -0.59 -2.82 -8.57
CA LYS A 159 -0.71 -1.44 -8.06
C LYS A 159 -1.33 -0.47 -9.06
N HIS A 160 -1.17 -0.70 -10.37
CA HIS A 160 -1.95 0.01 -11.41
C HIS A 160 -3.44 -0.35 -11.33
N ALA A 161 -3.77 -1.65 -11.15
CA ALA A 161 -5.15 -2.10 -10.99
C ALA A 161 -5.84 -1.44 -9.79
N VAL A 162 -5.17 -1.30 -8.64
CA VAL A 162 -5.69 -0.59 -7.47
C VAL A 162 -6.05 0.86 -7.80
N ILE A 163 -5.18 1.57 -8.51
CA ILE A 163 -5.44 2.96 -8.89
C ILE A 163 -6.67 3.05 -9.81
N GLY A 164 -6.77 2.17 -10.80
CA GLY A 164 -7.92 2.11 -11.72
C GLY A 164 -9.22 1.81 -10.97
N PHE A 165 -9.21 0.81 -10.06
CA PHE A 165 -10.37 0.45 -9.25
C PHE A 165 -10.85 1.61 -8.38
N ILE A 166 -9.97 2.27 -7.63
CA ILE A 166 -10.34 3.40 -6.77
C ILE A 166 -10.77 4.62 -7.59
N ALA A 167 -10.17 4.84 -8.77
CA ALA A 167 -10.61 5.90 -9.66
C ALA A 167 -12.06 5.68 -10.15
N ALA A 168 -12.42 4.46 -10.53
CA ALA A 168 -13.80 4.10 -10.89
C ALA A 168 -14.76 4.27 -9.69
N LEU A 169 -14.36 3.77 -8.51
CA LEU A 169 -15.17 3.92 -7.28
C LEU A 169 -15.47 5.39 -6.96
N ARG A 170 -14.49 6.29 -7.13
CA ARG A 170 -14.71 7.73 -6.92
C ARG A 170 -15.85 8.27 -7.78
N THR A 171 -15.96 7.83 -9.03
CA THR A 171 -17.03 8.30 -9.92
C THR A 171 -18.41 7.82 -9.46
N GLU A 172 -18.50 6.63 -8.87
CA GLU A 172 -19.72 6.08 -8.29
C GLU A 172 -20.12 6.77 -6.97
N LEU A 173 -19.20 7.47 -6.32
CA LEU A 173 -19.40 8.15 -5.04
C LEU A 173 -19.67 9.65 -5.18
N VAL A 174 -19.68 10.18 -6.42
CA VAL A 174 -19.98 11.59 -6.67
C VAL A 174 -21.36 11.96 -6.08
N GLY A 175 -21.40 13.08 -5.36
CA GLY A 175 -22.64 13.54 -4.70
C GLY A 175 -22.93 12.86 -3.35
N THR A 176 -22.04 12.03 -2.84
CA THR A 176 -22.13 11.42 -1.50
C THR A 176 -21.12 12.01 -0.53
N ASN A 177 -21.25 11.71 0.76
CA ASN A 177 -20.24 12.01 1.80
C ASN A 177 -19.31 10.81 2.06
N ILE A 178 -19.15 9.93 1.08
CA ILE A 178 -18.22 8.79 1.14
C ILE A 178 -16.99 9.13 0.31
N HIS A 179 -15.82 8.95 0.90
CA HIS A 179 -14.55 9.29 0.26
C HIS A 179 -13.80 8.03 -0.18
N ALA A 180 -13.02 8.14 -1.25
CA ALA A 180 -12.14 7.07 -1.72
C ALA A 180 -10.78 7.65 -2.12
N THR A 181 -9.73 7.27 -1.40
CA THR A 181 -8.37 7.78 -1.54
C THR A 181 -7.42 6.67 -1.96
N THR A 182 -6.60 6.94 -2.97
CA THR A 182 -5.45 6.08 -3.28
C THR A 182 -4.20 6.72 -2.67
N ILE A 183 -3.42 5.94 -1.94
CA ILE A 183 -2.11 6.37 -1.44
C ILE A 183 -1.03 5.81 -2.35
N CYS A 184 -0.13 6.66 -2.81
CA CYS A 184 0.97 6.32 -3.72
C CYS A 184 2.33 6.60 -3.03
N PRO A 185 2.76 5.76 -2.08
CA PRO A 185 4.06 5.92 -1.45
C PRO A 185 5.19 5.48 -2.38
N ALA A 186 6.37 6.06 -2.15
CA ALA A 186 7.64 5.51 -2.63
C ALA A 186 8.29 4.66 -1.52
N GLY A 187 9.60 4.78 -1.28
CA GLY A 187 10.31 3.97 -0.30
C GLY A 187 9.91 4.27 1.16
N ILE A 188 9.34 3.29 1.86
CA ILE A 188 9.05 3.34 3.29
C ILE A 188 9.95 2.35 4.02
N VAL A 189 10.54 2.78 5.13
CA VAL A 189 11.34 1.91 6.01
C VAL A 189 10.40 0.98 6.78
N THR A 190 10.30 -0.26 6.34
CA THR A 190 9.44 -1.30 6.94
C THR A 190 10.02 -2.69 6.66
N GLU A 191 9.59 -3.70 7.41
CA GLU A 191 9.92 -5.11 7.15
C GLU A 191 9.44 -5.61 5.75
N TRP A 192 8.55 -4.86 5.09
CA TRP A 192 7.97 -5.26 3.80
C TRP A 192 9.04 -5.46 2.71
N ALA A 193 10.07 -4.61 2.70
CA ALA A 193 11.13 -4.68 1.71
C ALA A 193 11.95 -5.98 1.81
N ASP A 194 12.11 -6.51 3.03
CA ASP A 194 12.85 -7.75 3.30
C ASP A 194 11.96 -9.00 3.20
N ALA A 195 10.65 -8.83 3.41
CA ALA A 195 9.65 -9.88 3.27
C ALA A 195 9.13 -10.08 1.83
N THR A 196 9.75 -9.42 0.84
CA THR A 196 9.41 -9.54 -0.58
C THR A 196 9.76 -10.94 -1.10
N GLU A 197 8.81 -11.58 -1.77
CA GLU A 197 9.03 -12.91 -2.38
C GLU A 197 10.11 -12.84 -3.48
N GLY A 198 11.04 -13.75 -3.48
CA GLY A 198 12.17 -13.80 -4.43
C GLY A 198 13.44 -13.10 -3.96
N GLY A 199 13.38 -12.33 -2.85
CA GLY A 199 14.53 -11.69 -2.22
C GLY A 199 14.22 -10.31 -1.65
N SER A 200 15.17 -9.73 -0.91
CA SER A 200 15.04 -8.40 -0.36
C SER A 200 15.16 -7.33 -1.45
N ILE A 201 14.05 -6.64 -1.74
CA ILE A 201 14.06 -5.50 -2.66
C ILE A 201 14.86 -4.33 -2.06
N GLY A 202 14.93 -4.23 -0.73
CA GLY A 202 15.76 -3.25 -0.05
C GLY A 202 17.24 -3.47 -0.31
N ALA A 203 17.72 -4.71 -0.21
CA ALA A 203 19.10 -5.08 -0.53
C ALA A 203 19.43 -4.85 -2.02
N MET A 204 18.48 -5.16 -2.91
CA MET A 204 18.59 -4.92 -4.35
C MET A 204 18.82 -3.43 -4.65
N TYR A 205 17.99 -2.54 -4.11
CA TYR A 205 18.17 -1.09 -4.28
C TYR A 205 19.46 -0.61 -3.63
N GLY A 206 19.83 -1.14 -2.46
CA GLY A 206 21.08 -0.83 -1.77
C GLY A 206 22.32 -1.08 -2.63
N ALA A 207 22.34 -2.18 -3.37
CA ALA A 207 23.42 -2.52 -4.29
C ALA A 207 23.32 -1.77 -5.63
N ALA A 208 22.11 -1.61 -6.19
CA ALA A 208 21.92 -1.02 -7.50
C ALA A 208 22.11 0.51 -7.53
N ILE A 209 21.73 1.24 -6.47
CA ILE A 209 21.83 2.72 -6.45
C ILE A 209 23.27 3.23 -6.63
N PRO A 210 24.28 2.76 -5.89
CA PRO A 210 25.66 3.18 -6.13
C PRO A 210 26.16 2.85 -7.54
N ARG A 211 25.85 1.66 -8.04
CA ARG A 211 26.17 1.21 -9.40
C ARG A 211 25.53 2.11 -10.47
N SER A 212 24.27 2.46 -10.30
CA SER A 212 23.56 3.31 -11.25
C SER A 212 24.19 4.69 -11.42
N ARG A 213 24.79 5.25 -10.36
CA ARG A 213 25.51 6.54 -10.41
C ARG A 213 26.79 6.44 -11.24
N VAL A 214 27.46 5.30 -11.21
CA VAL A 214 28.63 5.03 -12.06
C VAL A 214 28.19 4.93 -13.51
N ILE A 215 27.18 4.10 -13.80
CA ILE A 215 26.63 3.92 -15.15
C ILE A 215 26.16 5.26 -15.74
N ALA A 216 25.41 6.05 -14.97
CA ALA A 216 24.93 7.36 -15.40
C ALA A 216 26.09 8.28 -15.79
N ARG A 217 27.14 8.39 -14.96
CA ARG A 217 28.30 9.22 -15.23
C ARG A 217 29.09 8.77 -16.46
N GLU A 218 29.32 7.47 -16.63
CA GLU A 218 30.11 6.92 -17.73
C GLU A 218 29.43 7.00 -19.07
N ASN A 219 28.10 7.00 -19.10
CA ASN A 219 27.29 7.00 -20.31
C ASN A 219 26.54 8.32 -20.55
N GLY A 220 26.76 9.36 -19.74
CA GLY A 220 26.08 10.64 -19.90
C GLY A 220 24.58 10.58 -19.65
N MET A 221 24.10 9.61 -18.86
CA MET A 221 22.69 9.40 -18.54
C MET A 221 22.27 10.23 -17.32
N PRO A 222 20.98 10.55 -17.18
CA PRO A 222 20.45 11.15 -15.96
C PRO A 222 20.63 10.24 -14.73
N THR A 223 20.82 10.85 -13.57
CA THR A 223 20.75 10.13 -12.29
C THR A 223 19.29 10.01 -11.87
N ALA A 224 18.82 8.81 -11.53
CA ALA A 224 17.45 8.55 -11.12
C ALA A 224 17.03 9.48 -9.97
N PRO A 225 15.88 10.17 -10.09
CA PRO A 225 15.37 11.11 -9.09
C PRO A 225 14.68 10.36 -7.94
N LEU A 226 15.47 9.65 -7.14
CA LEU A 226 14.99 8.87 -6.01
C LEU A 226 14.59 9.79 -4.85
N SER A 227 13.40 9.57 -4.31
CA SER A 227 12.98 10.20 -3.06
C SER A 227 13.74 9.59 -1.87
N ARG A 228 13.87 10.35 -0.78
CA ARG A 228 14.39 9.77 0.47
C ARG A 228 13.49 8.65 0.98
N MET A 229 14.06 7.71 1.72
CA MET A 229 13.27 6.76 2.49
C MET A 229 12.49 7.51 3.59
N MET A 230 11.22 7.14 3.78
CA MET A 230 10.33 7.72 4.76
C MET A 230 10.03 6.71 5.87
N SER A 231 9.89 7.13 7.12
CA SER A 231 9.42 6.24 8.17
C SER A 231 7.94 5.88 7.98
N ALA A 232 7.52 4.73 8.50
CA ALA A 232 6.11 4.33 8.49
C ALA A 232 5.23 5.38 9.22
N LYS A 233 5.75 5.97 10.29
CA LYS A 233 5.06 7.03 11.05
C LYS A 233 4.81 8.28 10.20
N GLU A 234 5.84 8.82 9.53
CA GLU A 234 5.69 9.99 8.65
C GLU A 234 4.68 9.73 7.52
N CYS A 235 4.74 8.52 6.93
CA CYS A 235 3.79 8.12 5.90
C CYS A 235 2.35 8.05 6.46
N SER A 236 2.18 7.46 7.64
CA SER A 236 0.90 7.39 8.34
C SER A 236 0.32 8.79 8.61
N ASP A 237 1.15 9.74 9.06
CA ASP A 237 0.72 11.11 9.34
C ASP A 237 0.16 11.80 8.07
N ILE A 238 0.81 11.63 6.93
CA ILE A 238 0.32 12.16 5.63
C ILE A 238 -1.01 11.51 5.24
N ILE A 239 -1.13 10.19 5.43
CA ILE A 239 -2.37 9.46 5.12
C ILE A 239 -3.52 9.95 6.00
N TRP A 240 -3.28 10.10 7.29
CA TRP A 240 -4.29 10.60 8.21
C TRP A 240 -4.70 12.05 7.93
N GLN A 241 -3.77 12.91 7.51
CA GLN A 241 -4.12 14.25 7.02
C GLN A 241 -5.06 14.20 5.81
N ALA A 242 -4.85 13.26 4.90
CA ALA A 242 -5.75 13.06 3.77
C ALA A 242 -7.14 12.56 4.20
N VAL A 243 -7.20 11.67 5.19
CA VAL A 243 -8.46 11.19 5.79
C VAL A 243 -9.20 12.35 6.46
N ASP A 244 -8.52 13.16 7.28
CA ASP A 244 -9.10 14.31 7.99
C ASP A 244 -9.67 15.34 7.01
N ALA A 245 -8.96 15.57 5.90
CA ALA A 245 -9.40 16.48 4.83
C ALA A 245 -10.51 15.89 3.95
N GLY A 246 -10.92 14.63 4.15
CA GLY A 246 -11.91 13.96 3.28
C GLY A 246 -11.48 13.89 1.82
N ARG A 247 -10.18 13.66 1.56
CA ARG A 247 -9.67 13.62 0.19
C ARG A 247 -10.25 12.44 -0.58
N SER A 248 -10.55 12.67 -1.84
CA SER A 248 -11.00 11.66 -2.82
C SER A 248 -10.16 11.76 -4.08
N ASP A 249 -8.84 11.58 -3.94
CA ASP A 249 -7.86 11.67 -5.02
C ASP A 249 -6.66 10.73 -4.77
N ASP A 250 -5.62 10.89 -5.59
CA ASP A 250 -4.36 10.15 -5.41
C ASP A 250 -3.39 10.99 -4.59
N VAL A 251 -3.00 10.46 -3.44
CA VAL A 251 -2.11 11.10 -2.47
C VAL A 251 -0.70 10.56 -2.62
N TYR A 252 0.23 11.39 -3.01
CA TYR A 252 1.66 11.08 -3.11
C TYR A 252 2.34 11.50 -1.83
N THR A 253 2.98 10.56 -1.16
CA THR A 253 3.57 10.81 0.17
C THR A 253 4.98 11.39 0.10
N HIS A 254 5.67 11.23 -1.03
CA HIS A 254 7.05 11.66 -1.20
C HIS A 254 7.15 12.82 -2.20
N SER A 255 8.06 13.76 -1.91
CA SER A 255 8.35 14.89 -2.81
C SER A 255 8.83 14.41 -4.19
N GLY A 256 8.40 15.07 -5.26
CA GLY A 256 8.77 14.77 -6.64
C GLY A 256 8.05 13.58 -7.28
N THR A 257 7.37 12.74 -6.49
CA THR A 257 6.73 11.52 -7.01
C THR A 257 5.45 11.78 -7.79
N ARG A 258 4.75 12.87 -7.46
CA ARG A 258 3.59 13.32 -8.23
C ARG A 258 4.00 13.81 -9.62
N GLU A 259 5.04 14.59 -9.71
CA GLU A 259 5.61 15.12 -10.94
C GLU A 259 6.05 13.98 -11.87
N LEU A 260 6.72 12.95 -11.32
CA LEU A 260 7.10 11.76 -12.08
C LEU A 260 5.87 10.97 -12.58
N ALA A 261 4.83 10.85 -11.74
CA ALA A 261 3.59 10.20 -12.12
C ALA A 261 2.84 10.97 -13.23
N VAL A 262 2.86 12.30 -13.19
CA VAL A 262 2.31 13.13 -14.27
C VAL A 262 3.15 12.99 -15.53
N LEU A 263 4.47 13.05 -15.42
CA LEU A 263 5.39 12.88 -16.54
C LEU A 263 5.18 11.52 -17.23
N SER A 264 4.98 10.44 -16.48
CA SER A 264 4.74 9.10 -17.04
C SER A 264 3.49 9.01 -17.92
N THR A 265 2.52 9.90 -17.74
CA THR A 265 1.32 9.98 -18.57
C THR A 265 1.44 10.96 -19.74
N GLN A 266 2.25 11.98 -19.60
CA GLN A 266 2.44 13.04 -20.63
C GLN A 266 3.58 12.71 -21.60
N ASN A 267 4.69 12.20 -21.09
CA ASN A 267 5.87 11.80 -21.84
C ASN A 267 6.55 10.60 -21.18
N ARG A 268 6.06 9.42 -21.49
CA ARG A 268 6.54 8.17 -20.89
C ARG A 268 8.03 7.92 -21.14
N LEU A 269 8.51 8.18 -22.35
CA LEU A 269 9.92 7.97 -22.69
C LEU A 269 10.84 8.85 -21.85
N GLU A 270 10.50 10.13 -21.67
CA GLU A 270 11.29 11.02 -20.81
C GLU A 270 11.29 10.57 -19.35
N GLN A 271 10.19 10.00 -18.88
CA GLN A 271 10.13 9.45 -17.52
C GLN A 271 11.02 8.21 -17.41
N GLU A 272 10.99 7.32 -18.40
CA GLU A 272 11.82 6.10 -18.45
C GLU A 272 13.30 6.45 -18.53
N ASP A 273 13.70 7.40 -19.36
CA ASP A 273 15.10 7.89 -19.50
C ASP A 273 15.69 8.33 -18.15
N LYS A 274 14.87 8.97 -17.29
CA LYS A 274 15.34 9.38 -15.95
C LYS A 274 15.72 8.21 -15.04
N PHE A 275 15.25 7.01 -15.31
CA PHE A 275 15.50 5.82 -14.50
C PHE A 275 16.38 4.78 -15.20
N GLU A 276 16.74 4.96 -16.45
CA GLU A 276 17.42 3.98 -17.29
C GLU A 276 18.70 3.44 -16.63
N ALA A 277 19.58 4.30 -16.14
CA ALA A 277 20.82 3.89 -15.46
C ALA A 277 20.53 3.05 -14.20
N LEU A 278 19.47 3.35 -13.46
CA LEU A 278 19.06 2.55 -12.30
C LEU A 278 18.51 1.19 -12.74
N TRP A 279 17.71 1.13 -13.79
CA TRP A 279 17.17 -0.12 -14.31
C TRP A 279 18.24 -1.06 -14.85
N ILE A 280 19.25 -0.51 -15.54
CA ILE A 280 20.44 -1.28 -15.97
C ILE A 280 21.15 -1.85 -14.75
N ALA A 281 21.42 -1.02 -13.72
CA ALA A 281 22.09 -1.45 -12.49
C ALA A 281 21.30 -2.54 -11.75
N MET A 282 19.97 -2.42 -11.67
CA MET A 282 19.11 -3.42 -11.02
C MET A 282 19.15 -4.76 -11.75
N ASN A 283 19.06 -4.75 -13.09
CA ASN A 283 19.14 -5.96 -13.89
C ASN A 283 20.49 -6.67 -13.74
N GLN A 284 21.60 -5.93 -13.78
CA GLN A 284 22.95 -6.49 -13.57
C GLN A 284 23.10 -7.08 -12.16
N THR A 285 22.63 -6.37 -11.14
CA THR A 285 22.68 -6.84 -9.75
C THR A 285 21.84 -8.12 -9.56
N TYR A 286 20.70 -8.21 -10.23
CA TYR A 286 19.85 -9.42 -10.20
C TYR A 286 20.56 -10.62 -10.86
N GLU A 287 21.21 -10.43 -12.01
CA GLU A 287 21.97 -11.47 -12.71
C GLU A 287 23.10 -12.02 -11.84
N GLU A 288 23.88 -11.14 -11.22
CA GLU A 288 24.95 -11.52 -10.30
C GLU A 288 24.41 -12.32 -9.09
N HIS A 289 23.28 -11.89 -8.55
CA HIS A 289 22.63 -12.61 -7.43
C HIS A 289 22.13 -13.99 -7.85
N GLN A 290 21.59 -14.15 -9.07
CA GLN A 290 21.16 -15.46 -9.57
C GLN A 290 22.35 -16.38 -9.86
N ALA A 291 23.45 -15.85 -10.40
CA ALA A 291 24.66 -16.60 -10.67
C ALA A 291 25.40 -17.09 -9.40
N SER A 292 25.08 -16.50 -8.23
CA SER A 292 25.67 -16.85 -6.92
C SER A 292 24.86 -17.91 -6.14
N LYS A 293 23.68 -18.29 -6.63
CA LYS A 293 22.83 -19.36 -6.07
C LYS A 293 23.14 -20.70 -6.71
#